data_cfb80df1b33793d38b43c6a4e6adcbb0
#
_entry.id   cfb80df1b33793d38b43c6a4e6adcbb0
#
_cell.length_a   1.000
_cell.length_b   1.000
_cell.length_c   1.000
_cell.angle_alpha   90.00
_cell.angle_beta   90.00
_cell.angle_gamma   90.00
#
_symmetry.space_group_name_H-M   'P 1'
#
loop_
_entity.id
_entity.type
_entity.pdbx_description
1 polymer ?
#
loop_
_entity_poly.entity_id
_entity_poly.type
_entity_poly.pdbx_seq_one_letter_code
_entity_poly.pdbx_strand_id
1 'polypeptide(L)'
;MQETTQTAHALGALVEALRVANVFVRADDYDADARIEFATDNSQLSRAATLFVCKGASFKREYLLQAIETGAVAYVSEIDYGVDIPCIIVSDIRRTLGCLADMAYDHPSGKVGVCAFTGTKGKTTSAYYLKGVLDAHARLAGCHTSALFSSVEFDDGVESGISKLTTPESFELERRLSNAVLSGCEHVIMEASSQALKYERTYGVDFAVGTFTNIGED
;
A
#
# COMPACT_ATOMS: atom_id res chain seq x y z
N MET A 1 13.92 2.21 17.36
CA MET A 1 12.72 1.63 16.74
C MET A 1 13.16 0.98 15.44
N GLN A 2 12.75 -0.24 15.16
CA GLN A 2 13.03 -0.88 13.87
C GLN A 2 12.06 -0.26 12.84
N GLU A 3 12.61 0.41 11.82
CA GLU A 3 11.81 0.83 10.67
C GLU A 3 11.36 -0.40 9.89
N THR A 4 10.11 -0.40 9.45
CA THR A 4 9.59 -1.43 8.54
C THR A 4 10.36 -1.38 7.22
N THR A 5 11.00 -2.48 6.88
CA THR A 5 11.68 -2.65 5.58
C THR A 5 10.82 -3.51 4.66
N GLN A 6 10.87 -3.22 3.37
CA GLN A 6 10.23 -4.08 2.37
C GLN A 6 10.97 -5.42 2.27
N THR A 7 10.20 -6.47 1.98
CA THR A 7 10.73 -7.80 1.69
C THR A 7 11.29 -7.84 0.26
N ALA A 8 12.47 -8.39 0.10
CA ALA A 8 13.09 -8.54 -1.21
C ALA A 8 12.46 -9.70 -1.98
N HIS A 9 12.21 -9.48 -3.27
CA HIS A 9 11.63 -10.47 -4.19
C HIS A 9 12.46 -10.60 -5.46
N ALA A 10 12.40 -11.77 -6.11
CA ALA A 10 12.83 -11.90 -7.50
C ALA A 10 11.88 -11.14 -8.42
N LEU A 11 12.39 -10.45 -9.45
CA LEU A 11 11.55 -9.70 -10.41
C LEU A 11 10.50 -10.60 -11.07
N GLY A 12 10.87 -11.84 -11.39
CA GLY A 12 9.94 -12.84 -11.94
C GLY A 12 8.76 -13.14 -11.02
N ALA A 13 8.97 -13.18 -9.69
CA ALA A 13 7.90 -13.38 -8.73
C ALA A 13 6.90 -12.20 -8.71
N LEU A 14 7.42 -10.96 -8.80
CA LEU A 14 6.59 -9.76 -8.90
C LEU A 14 5.78 -9.73 -10.20
N VAL A 15 6.40 -10.10 -11.33
CA VAL A 15 5.71 -10.21 -12.63
C VAL A 15 4.63 -11.29 -12.59
N GLU A 16 4.87 -12.42 -11.92
CA GLU A 16 3.87 -13.48 -11.79
C GLU A 16 2.67 -13.02 -10.94
N ALA A 17 2.90 -12.27 -9.88
CA ALA A 17 1.81 -11.66 -9.10
C ALA A 17 0.94 -10.72 -9.95
N LEU A 18 1.56 -9.95 -10.87
CA LEU A 18 0.81 -9.10 -11.80
C LEU A 18 -0.01 -9.92 -12.81
N ARG A 19 0.45 -11.13 -13.19
CA ARG A 19 -0.32 -12.08 -14.01
C ARG A 19 -1.54 -12.61 -13.24
N VAL A 20 -1.33 -13.03 -12.00
CA VAL A 20 -2.42 -13.50 -11.11
C VAL A 20 -3.45 -12.39 -10.87
N ALA A 21 -3.01 -11.15 -10.71
CA ALA A 21 -3.89 -9.99 -10.58
C ALA A 21 -4.60 -9.59 -11.89
N ASN A 22 -4.30 -10.27 -13.02
CA ASN A 22 -4.85 -9.99 -14.36
C ASN A 22 -4.58 -8.55 -14.85
N VAL A 23 -3.44 -7.99 -14.51
CA VAL A 23 -3.02 -6.65 -14.98
C VAL A 23 -1.81 -6.71 -15.90
N PHE A 24 -1.07 -7.81 -15.98
CA PHE A 24 0.09 -7.97 -16.83
C PHE A 24 -0.31 -7.98 -18.32
N VAL A 25 0.40 -7.21 -19.15
CA VAL A 25 0.22 -7.17 -20.61
C VAL A 25 1.43 -7.78 -21.32
N ARG A 26 2.60 -7.21 -21.10
CA ARG A 26 3.88 -7.69 -21.67
C ARG A 26 5.04 -7.19 -20.82
N ALA A 27 6.21 -7.76 -21.02
CA ALA A 27 7.46 -7.22 -20.51
C ALA A 27 8.54 -7.30 -21.61
N ASP A 28 9.53 -6.42 -21.50
CA ASP A 28 10.77 -6.56 -22.24
C ASP A 28 11.54 -7.80 -21.76
N ASP A 29 12.66 -8.12 -22.41
CA ASP A 29 13.57 -9.14 -21.89
C ASP A 29 14.15 -8.68 -20.54
N TYR A 30 13.98 -9.50 -19.52
CA TYR A 30 14.42 -9.19 -18.14
C TYR A 30 14.99 -10.43 -17.46
N ASP A 31 15.91 -10.22 -16.54
CA ASP A 31 16.39 -11.27 -15.65
C ASP A 31 15.31 -11.56 -14.58
N ALA A 32 14.68 -12.74 -14.67
CA ALA A 32 13.64 -13.15 -13.73
C ALA A 32 14.17 -13.34 -12.29
N ASP A 33 15.46 -13.64 -12.14
CA ASP A 33 16.13 -13.81 -10.85
C ASP A 33 16.70 -12.50 -10.30
N ALA A 34 16.60 -11.39 -11.07
CA ALA A 34 17.02 -10.07 -10.59
C ALA A 34 16.35 -9.73 -9.27
N ARG A 35 17.17 -9.44 -8.26
CA ARG A 35 16.67 -9.15 -6.90
C ARG A 35 16.15 -7.73 -6.82
N ILE A 36 14.90 -7.58 -6.46
CA ILE A 36 14.24 -6.30 -6.13
C ILE A 36 14.21 -6.18 -4.62
N GLU A 37 14.87 -5.15 -4.09
CA GLU A 37 14.92 -4.86 -2.64
C GLU A 37 13.93 -3.77 -2.24
N PHE A 38 13.41 -3.02 -3.21
CA PHE A 38 12.50 -1.93 -2.97
C PHE A 38 11.54 -1.73 -4.14
N ALA A 39 10.29 -1.42 -3.85
CA ALA A 39 9.30 -0.99 -4.84
C ALA A 39 8.69 0.35 -4.42
N THR A 40 8.54 1.28 -5.34
CA THR A 40 7.99 2.61 -5.05
C THR A 40 7.44 3.30 -6.29
N ASP A 41 6.48 4.20 -6.09
CA ASP A 41 5.98 5.16 -7.09
C ASP A 41 6.54 6.58 -6.87
N ASN A 42 7.44 6.75 -5.91
CA ASN A 42 8.08 8.04 -5.60
C ASN A 42 9.58 8.01 -5.95
N SER A 43 9.97 8.78 -6.97
CA SER A 43 11.36 8.86 -7.45
C SER A 43 12.36 9.35 -6.38
N GLN A 44 11.89 10.12 -5.40
CA GLN A 44 12.73 10.60 -4.30
C GLN A 44 13.09 9.51 -3.28
N LEU A 45 12.31 8.40 -3.26
CA LEU A 45 12.57 7.25 -2.40
C LEU A 45 13.32 6.13 -3.12
N SER A 46 13.51 6.26 -4.43
CA SER A 46 14.21 5.25 -5.23
C SER A 46 15.67 5.09 -4.76
N ARG A 47 16.16 3.87 -4.79
CA ARG A 47 17.49 3.44 -4.34
C ARG A 47 17.95 2.22 -5.12
N ALA A 48 19.13 1.68 -4.82
CA ALA A 48 19.63 0.48 -5.49
C ALA A 48 18.61 -0.68 -5.45
N ALA A 49 18.53 -1.43 -6.54
CA ALA A 49 17.62 -2.57 -6.73
C ALA A 49 16.11 -2.20 -6.57
N THR A 50 15.72 -0.99 -7.02
CA THR A 50 14.33 -0.54 -7.02
C THR A 50 13.57 -1.03 -8.26
N LEU A 51 12.34 -1.54 -8.07
CA LEU A 51 11.28 -1.61 -9.07
C LEU A 51 10.46 -0.31 -8.99
N PHE A 52 10.55 0.53 -10.01
CA PHE A 52 9.87 1.83 -10.02
C PHE A 52 8.51 1.74 -10.71
N VAL A 53 7.45 2.30 -10.11
CA VAL A 53 6.08 2.28 -10.65
C VAL A 53 5.70 3.66 -11.18
N CYS A 54 5.52 3.76 -12.49
CA CYS A 54 5.15 5.00 -13.18
C CYS A 54 3.65 5.25 -13.06
N LYS A 55 3.23 6.08 -12.11
CA LYS A 55 1.83 6.29 -11.75
C LYS A 55 1.29 7.66 -12.09
N GLY A 56 0.07 7.68 -12.63
CA GLY A 56 -0.81 8.84 -12.64
C GLY A 56 -0.74 9.68 -13.92
N ALA A 57 -1.84 10.42 -14.17
CA ALA A 57 -2.01 11.26 -15.36
C ALA A 57 -1.00 12.44 -15.43
N SER A 58 -0.44 12.84 -14.29
CA SER A 58 0.59 13.89 -14.21
C SER A 58 2.01 13.33 -14.15
N PHE A 59 2.20 12.03 -14.42
CA PHE A 59 3.51 11.42 -14.43
C PHE A 59 4.40 12.05 -15.50
N LYS A 60 5.66 12.32 -15.15
CA LYS A 60 6.67 12.88 -16.05
C LYS A 60 7.83 11.90 -16.21
N ARG A 61 8.32 11.78 -17.42
CA ARG A 61 9.47 10.91 -17.74
C ARG A 61 10.70 11.21 -16.88
N GLU A 62 10.86 12.48 -16.46
CA GLU A 62 11.95 12.92 -15.58
C GLU A 62 11.95 12.19 -14.23
N TYR A 63 10.78 11.80 -13.69
CA TYR A 63 10.71 11.01 -12.46
C TYR A 63 11.27 9.60 -12.63
N LEU A 64 11.03 8.97 -13.80
CA LEU A 64 11.63 7.67 -14.12
C LEU A 64 13.14 7.80 -14.29
N LEU A 65 13.62 8.82 -15.00
CA LEU A 65 15.06 9.07 -15.17
C LEU A 65 15.76 9.28 -13.83
N GLN A 66 15.15 10.07 -12.93
CA GLN A 66 15.66 10.23 -11.57
C GLN A 66 15.71 8.91 -10.81
N ALA A 67 14.67 8.07 -10.93
CA ALA A 67 14.66 6.76 -10.28
C ALA A 67 15.77 5.84 -10.83
N ILE A 68 16.06 5.89 -12.13
CA ILE A 68 17.16 5.16 -12.75
C ILE A 68 18.52 5.64 -12.21
N GLU A 69 18.73 6.95 -12.14
CA GLU A 69 19.96 7.54 -11.60
C GLU A 69 20.22 7.12 -10.14
N THR A 70 19.16 6.86 -9.37
CA THR A 70 19.25 6.42 -7.97
C THR A 70 19.25 4.90 -7.79
N GLY A 71 19.13 4.13 -8.88
CA GLY A 71 19.34 2.69 -8.88
C GLY A 71 18.11 1.83 -9.14
N ALA A 72 17.07 2.37 -9.80
CA ALA A 72 16.00 1.54 -10.32
C ALA A 72 16.53 0.61 -11.42
N VAL A 73 16.19 -0.67 -11.34
CA VAL A 73 16.66 -1.73 -12.23
C VAL A 73 15.59 -2.23 -13.20
N ALA A 74 14.33 -1.90 -12.95
CA ALA A 74 13.19 -2.13 -13.83
C ALA A 74 12.08 -1.14 -13.50
N TYR A 75 11.12 -0.97 -14.42
CA TYR A 75 9.94 -0.15 -14.14
C TYR A 75 8.64 -0.80 -14.63
N VAL A 76 7.55 -0.42 -14.00
CA VAL A 76 6.18 -0.85 -14.34
C VAL A 76 5.38 0.37 -14.80
N SER A 77 4.66 0.24 -15.90
CA SER A 77 3.92 1.34 -16.52
C SER A 77 2.78 0.84 -17.41
N GLU A 78 1.84 1.71 -17.75
CA GLU A 78 0.82 1.45 -18.78
C GLU A 78 1.34 1.71 -20.20
N ILE A 79 2.46 2.44 -20.35
CA ILE A 79 3.11 2.75 -21.62
C ILE A 79 4.63 2.58 -21.49
N ASP A 80 5.29 2.32 -22.61
CA ASP A 80 6.74 2.27 -22.67
C ASP A 80 7.33 3.69 -22.81
N TYR A 81 8.28 4.01 -21.91
CA TYR A 81 8.98 5.32 -21.91
C TYR A 81 10.29 5.30 -22.68
N GLY A 82 10.71 4.18 -23.26
CA GLY A 82 11.91 4.04 -24.08
C GLY A 82 13.19 4.40 -23.31
N VAL A 83 13.46 3.72 -22.19
CA VAL A 83 14.67 3.86 -21.38
C VAL A 83 15.42 2.52 -21.30
N ASP A 84 16.72 2.56 -20.94
CA ASP A 84 17.62 1.40 -20.98
C ASP A 84 17.50 0.46 -19.76
N ILE A 85 16.30 0.33 -19.17
CA ILE A 85 15.99 -0.69 -18.17
C ILE A 85 14.70 -1.40 -18.53
N PRO A 86 14.52 -2.69 -18.15
CA PRO A 86 13.33 -3.47 -18.49
C PRO A 86 12.02 -2.79 -18.13
N CYS A 87 11.08 -2.77 -19.09
CA CYS A 87 9.72 -2.27 -18.92
C CYS A 87 8.75 -3.43 -18.73
N ILE A 88 7.92 -3.36 -17.70
CA ILE A 88 6.80 -4.26 -17.48
C ILE A 88 5.52 -3.44 -17.74
N ILE A 89 4.82 -3.77 -18.84
CA ILE A 89 3.58 -3.10 -19.23
C ILE A 89 2.40 -3.79 -18.57
N VAL A 90 1.55 -2.97 -17.96
CA VAL A 90 0.32 -3.37 -17.28
C VAL A 90 -0.90 -2.63 -17.84
N SER A 91 -2.08 -3.21 -17.66
CA SER A 91 -3.36 -2.64 -18.13
C SER A 91 -4.00 -1.68 -17.11
N ASP A 92 -3.61 -1.77 -15.84
CA ASP A 92 -4.16 -0.97 -14.74
C ASP A 92 -3.07 -0.70 -13.69
N ILE A 93 -2.54 0.51 -13.71
CA ILE A 93 -1.46 0.91 -12.82
C ILE A 93 -1.92 1.03 -11.35
N ARG A 94 -3.20 1.28 -11.11
CA ARG A 94 -3.73 1.45 -9.75
C ARG A 94 -3.82 0.11 -9.03
N ARG A 95 -4.38 -0.89 -9.69
CA ARG A 95 -4.41 -2.28 -9.19
C ARG A 95 -3.00 -2.84 -9.05
N THR A 96 -2.13 -2.53 -9.99
CA THR A 96 -0.69 -2.87 -9.94
C THR A 96 -0.02 -2.33 -8.68
N LEU A 97 -0.27 -1.07 -8.31
CA LEU A 97 0.28 -0.46 -7.09
C LEU A 97 -0.13 -1.22 -5.83
N GLY A 98 -1.41 -1.56 -5.71
CA GLY A 98 -1.90 -2.34 -4.57
C GLY A 98 -1.24 -3.71 -4.49
N CYS A 99 -1.21 -4.44 -5.62
CA CYS A 99 -0.58 -5.77 -5.71
C CYS A 99 0.91 -5.74 -5.32
N LEU A 100 1.68 -4.80 -5.87
CA LEU A 100 3.11 -4.68 -5.57
C LEU A 100 3.39 -4.20 -4.15
N ALA A 101 2.55 -3.31 -3.61
CA ALA A 101 2.68 -2.83 -2.25
C ALA A 101 2.41 -3.95 -1.23
N ASP A 102 1.34 -4.72 -1.41
CA ASP A 102 1.00 -5.85 -0.57
C ASP A 102 2.14 -6.90 -0.53
N MET A 103 2.70 -7.25 -1.70
CA MET A 103 3.87 -8.13 -1.76
C MET A 103 5.10 -7.53 -1.09
N ALA A 104 5.40 -6.26 -1.36
CA ALA A 104 6.59 -5.60 -0.83
C ALA A 104 6.63 -5.61 0.71
N TYR A 105 5.47 -5.63 1.37
CA TYR A 105 5.36 -5.70 2.83
C TYR A 105 4.92 -7.07 3.35
N ASP A 106 5.01 -8.12 2.53
CA ASP A 106 4.75 -9.52 2.90
C ASP A 106 3.33 -9.74 3.45
N HIS A 107 2.33 -9.23 2.71
CA HIS A 107 0.90 -9.44 2.97
C HIS A 107 0.48 -9.09 4.42
N PRO A 108 0.70 -7.86 4.91
CA PRO A 108 0.53 -7.53 6.32
C PRO A 108 -0.92 -7.60 6.77
N SER A 109 -1.89 -7.33 5.87
CA SER A 109 -3.32 -7.42 6.20
C SER A 109 -3.80 -8.83 6.50
N GLY A 110 -3.10 -9.87 6.02
CA GLY A 110 -3.34 -11.26 6.41
C GLY A 110 -2.84 -11.62 7.81
N LYS A 111 -2.09 -10.73 8.49
CA LYS A 111 -1.46 -10.95 9.79
C LYS A 111 -2.11 -10.14 10.92
N VAL A 112 -3.04 -9.24 10.60
CA VAL A 112 -3.73 -8.36 11.54
C VAL A 112 -5.20 -8.20 11.12
N GLY A 113 -6.12 -8.09 12.07
CA GLY A 113 -7.55 -7.93 11.76
C GLY A 113 -7.87 -6.52 11.27
N VAL A 114 -8.04 -6.30 9.96
CA VAL A 114 -8.35 -4.99 9.39
C VAL A 114 -9.85 -4.73 9.38
N CYS A 115 -10.31 -3.69 10.08
CA CYS A 115 -11.69 -3.23 10.13
C CYS A 115 -11.84 -1.89 9.41
N ALA A 116 -12.60 -1.83 8.33
CA ALA A 116 -12.77 -0.63 7.53
C ALA A 116 -14.19 -0.04 7.60
N PHE A 117 -14.26 1.29 7.63
CA PHE A 117 -15.51 2.05 7.54
C PHE A 117 -15.53 2.86 6.25
N THR A 118 -16.58 2.68 5.44
CA THR A 118 -16.85 3.51 4.25
C THR A 118 -18.25 4.14 4.34
N GLY A 119 -18.51 5.12 3.49
CA GLY A 119 -19.78 5.87 3.41
C GLY A 119 -19.55 7.37 3.39
N THR A 120 -20.61 8.16 3.17
CA THR A 120 -20.53 9.62 3.10
C THR A 120 -20.18 10.25 4.44
N LYS A 121 -20.86 9.86 5.52
CA LYS A 121 -20.67 10.42 6.87
C LYS A 121 -20.51 9.33 7.92
N GLY A 122 -19.91 9.68 9.06
CA GLY A 122 -19.81 8.81 10.23
C GLY A 122 -18.59 7.86 10.23
N LYS A 123 -17.79 7.79 9.18
CA LYS A 123 -16.59 6.94 9.12
C LYS A 123 -15.66 7.18 10.31
N THR A 124 -15.22 8.43 10.48
CA THR A 124 -14.31 8.83 11.56
C THR A 124 -14.90 8.52 12.94
N THR A 125 -16.14 8.90 13.17
CA THR A 125 -16.83 8.64 14.43
C THR A 125 -16.87 7.14 14.74
N SER A 126 -17.27 6.31 13.75
CA SER A 126 -17.35 4.86 13.92
C SER A 126 -15.97 4.24 14.18
N ALA A 127 -14.94 4.72 13.46
CA ALA A 127 -13.57 4.25 13.66
C ALA A 127 -13.06 4.51 15.09
N TYR A 128 -13.29 5.73 15.61
CA TYR A 128 -12.90 6.06 16.98
C TYR A 128 -13.70 5.28 18.05
N TYR A 129 -15.00 5.06 17.82
CA TYR A 129 -15.80 4.24 18.74
C TYR A 129 -15.29 2.79 18.77
N LEU A 130 -15.07 2.18 17.60
CA LEU A 130 -14.54 0.82 17.55
C LEU A 130 -13.16 0.73 18.21
N LYS A 131 -12.26 1.70 17.91
CA LYS A 131 -10.96 1.78 18.58
C LYS A 131 -11.09 1.83 20.09
N GLY A 132 -11.98 2.67 20.62
CA GLY A 132 -12.22 2.78 22.06
C GLY A 132 -12.64 1.46 22.70
N VAL A 133 -13.50 0.70 22.04
CA VAL A 133 -13.96 -0.62 22.51
C VAL A 133 -12.84 -1.65 22.47
N LEU A 134 -12.12 -1.77 21.34
CA LEU A 134 -11.03 -2.73 21.18
C LEU A 134 -9.85 -2.41 22.09
N ASP A 135 -9.49 -1.14 22.25
CA ASP A 135 -8.44 -0.73 23.18
C ASP A 135 -8.80 -0.98 24.64
N ALA A 136 -10.07 -0.82 25.04
CA ALA A 136 -10.52 -1.19 26.36
C ALA A 136 -10.37 -2.70 26.60
N HIS A 137 -10.75 -3.52 25.62
CA HIS A 137 -10.54 -4.96 25.67
C HIS A 137 -9.05 -5.32 25.75
N ALA A 138 -8.23 -4.76 24.87
CA ALA A 138 -6.79 -5.00 24.81
C ALA A 138 -6.09 -4.70 26.15
N ARG A 139 -6.44 -3.57 26.79
CA ARG A 139 -5.91 -3.21 28.12
C ARG A 139 -6.28 -4.25 29.21
N LEU A 140 -7.50 -4.78 29.16
CA LEU A 140 -7.93 -5.81 30.11
C LEU A 140 -7.23 -7.15 29.87
N ALA A 141 -6.94 -7.46 28.61
CA ALA A 141 -6.24 -8.67 28.18
C ALA A 141 -4.72 -8.58 28.30
N GLY A 142 -4.15 -7.38 28.52
CA GLY A 142 -2.71 -7.15 28.52
C GLY A 142 -2.10 -7.18 27.12
N CYS A 143 -2.90 -6.90 26.08
CA CYS A 143 -2.50 -6.84 24.68
C CYS A 143 -2.17 -5.41 24.22
N HIS A 144 -1.57 -5.27 23.04
CA HIS A 144 -1.34 -3.96 22.42
C HIS A 144 -2.65 -3.32 21.95
N THR A 145 -2.72 -1.98 22.04
CA THR A 145 -3.85 -1.21 21.52
C THR A 145 -3.93 -1.29 20.00
N SER A 146 -5.12 -1.04 19.46
CA SER A 146 -5.36 -1.10 18.03
C SER A 146 -4.71 0.06 17.26
N ALA A 147 -4.23 -0.18 16.06
CA ALA A 147 -3.83 0.88 15.14
C ALA A 147 -5.06 1.63 14.58
N LEU A 148 -4.86 2.88 14.16
CA LEU A 148 -5.91 3.74 13.58
C LEU A 148 -5.39 4.49 12.35
N PHE A 149 -6.14 4.40 11.24
CA PHE A 149 -5.89 5.22 10.04
C PHE A 149 -7.17 6.00 9.72
N SER A 150 -7.21 7.25 10.12
CA SER A 150 -8.39 8.11 9.97
C SER A 150 -8.12 9.36 9.14
N SER A 151 -9.14 10.14 8.86
CA SER A 151 -9.00 11.44 8.18
C SER A 151 -8.33 12.51 9.07
N VAL A 152 -8.28 12.31 10.37
CA VAL A 152 -7.73 13.26 11.34
C VAL A 152 -6.27 12.94 11.65
N GLU A 153 -6.03 11.71 12.08
CA GLU A 153 -4.73 11.24 12.53
C GLU A 153 -4.53 9.76 12.18
N PHE A 154 -3.29 9.33 12.24
CA PHE A 154 -2.94 7.92 12.20
C PHE A 154 -2.05 7.55 13.39
N ASP A 155 -2.17 6.30 13.79
CA ASP A 155 -1.29 5.63 14.75
C ASP A 155 -1.14 4.18 14.28
N ASP A 156 0.05 3.80 13.83
CA ASP A 156 0.33 2.45 13.35
C ASP A 156 1.10 1.59 14.38
N GLY A 157 1.20 2.11 15.61
CA GLY A 157 1.90 1.46 16.70
C GLY A 157 3.42 1.69 16.71
N VAL A 158 4.01 2.15 15.61
CA VAL A 158 5.41 2.56 15.48
C VAL A 158 5.51 4.06 15.30
N GLU A 159 4.66 4.62 14.44
CA GLU A 159 4.57 6.04 14.14
C GLU A 159 3.14 6.55 14.36
N SER A 160 3.02 7.82 14.72
CA SER A 160 1.73 8.51 14.82
C SER A 160 1.84 9.95 14.31
N GLY A 161 0.74 10.48 13.81
CA GLY A 161 0.73 11.84 13.29
C GLY A 161 -0.58 12.26 12.64
N ILE A 162 -0.60 13.49 12.12
CA ILE A 162 -1.75 14.03 11.39
C ILE A 162 -1.84 13.38 10.01
N SER A 163 -3.02 12.92 9.64
CA SER A 163 -3.28 12.31 8.34
C SER A 163 -3.28 13.35 7.21
N LYS A 164 -2.57 13.06 6.13
CA LYS A 164 -2.64 13.85 4.88
C LYS A 164 -3.80 13.43 3.98
N LEU A 165 -4.20 12.18 4.07
CA LEU A 165 -5.30 11.56 3.32
C LEU A 165 -6.13 10.69 4.28
N THR A 166 -7.44 10.63 4.05
CA THR A 166 -8.34 9.74 4.81
C THR A 166 -7.91 8.27 4.67
N THR A 167 -7.55 7.87 3.46
CA THR A 167 -6.99 6.55 3.16
C THR A 167 -5.65 6.79 2.46
N PRO A 168 -4.54 6.28 2.96
CA PRO A 168 -3.23 6.44 2.35
C PRO A 168 -3.16 5.88 0.91
N GLU A 169 -2.11 6.25 0.17
CA GLU A 169 -1.73 5.58 -1.08
C GLU A 169 -1.20 4.18 -0.77
N SER A 170 -1.26 3.25 -1.74
CA SER A 170 -1.07 1.81 -1.50
C SER A 170 0.24 1.47 -0.78
N PHE A 171 1.40 1.97 -1.21
CA PHE A 171 2.67 1.69 -0.53
C PHE A 171 2.70 2.22 0.91
N GLU A 172 2.12 3.38 1.17
CA GLU A 172 2.04 3.94 2.52
C GLU A 172 1.04 3.18 3.38
N LEU A 173 -0.07 2.70 2.81
CA LEU A 173 -1.06 1.88 3.51
C LEU A 173 -0.42 0.58 3.98
N GLU A 174 0.23 -0.15 3.07
CA GLU A 174 0.86 -1.43 3.39
C GLU A 174 2.04 -1.27 4.36
N ARG A 175 2.81 -0.18 4.26
CA ARG A 175 3.85 0.16 5.24
C ARG A 175 3.26 0.31 6.64
N ARG A 176 2.15 1.05 6.77
CA ARG A 176 1.48 1.24 8.07
C ARG A 176 0.85 -0.05 8.60
N LEU A 177 0.28 -0.88 7.73
CA LEU A 177 -0.21 -2.20 8.12
C LEU A 177 0.94 -3.07 8.65
N SER A 178 2.08 -3.05 7.97
CA SER A 178 3.28 -3.75 8.41
C SER A 178 3.81 -3.24 9.76
N ASN A 179 3.79 -1.91 9.98
CA ASN A 179 4.11 -1.31 11.28
C ASN A 179 3.17 -1.82 12.39
N ALA A 180 1.86 -1.87 12.12
CA ALA A 180 0.88 -2.38 13.07
C ALA A 180 1.16 -3.86 13.44
N VAL A 181 1.51 -4.69 12.47
CA VAL A 181 1.93 -6.08 12.71
C VAL A 181 3.19 -6.12 13.58
N LEU A 182 4.22 -5.33 13.24
CA LEU A 182 5.49 -5.29 13.98
C LEU A 182 5.33 -4.80 15.42
N SER A 183 4.42 -3.86 15.65
CA SER A 183 4.12 -3.35 17.01
C SER A 183 3.29 -4.31 17.83
N GLY A 184 2.76 -5.40 17.25
CA GLY A 184 1.93 -6.38 17.93
C GLY A 184 0.46 -5.97 18.06
N CYS A 185 -0.02 -5.02 17.25
CA CYS A 185 -1.44 -4.71 17.17
C CYS A 185 -2.22 -5.94 16.66
N GLU A 186 -3.30 -6.31 17.33
CA GLU A 186 -4.21 -7.37 16.85
C GLU A 186 -5.20 -6.85 15.81
N HIS A 187 -5.48 -5.55 15.84
CA HIS A 187 -6.48 -4.91 14.98
C HIS A 187 -5.96 -3.60 14.40
N VAL A 188 -6.36 -3.33 13.16
CA VAL A 188 -6.25 -2.03 12.50
C VAL A 188 -7.64 -1.53 12.18
N ILE A 189 -7.97 -0.32 12.61
CA ILE A 189 -9.22 0.35 12.29
C ILE A 189 -8.92 1.45 11.27
N MET A 190 -9.61 1.44 10.13
CA MET A 190 -9.34 2.43 9.10
C MET A 190 -10.60 3.01 8.44
N GLU A 191 -10.46 4.21 7.91
CA GLU A 191 -11.43 4.79 7.01
C GLU A 191 -11.06 4.44 5.56
N ALA A 192 -12.02 3.89 4.81
CA ALA A 192 -11.92 3.68 3.36
C ALA A 192 -12.82 4.71 2.65
N SER A 193 -12.20 5.77 2.10
CA SER A 193 -12.94 6.80 1.36
C SER A 193 -13.43 6.26 0.01
N SER A 194 -14.54 6.79 -0.50
CA SER A 194 -15.07 6.48 -1.83
C SER A 194 -14.02 6.68 -2.93
N GLN A 195 -13.22 7.74 -2.81
CA GLN A 195 -12.11 8.01 -3.72
C GLN A 195 -11.01 6.95 -3.64
N ALA A 196 -10.67 6.47 -2.44
CA ALA A 196 -9.68 5.41 -2.27
C ALA A 196 -10.15 4.09 -2.90
N LEU A 197 -11.42 3.74 -2.72
CA LEU A 197 -12.02 2.57 -3.36
C LEU A 197 -12.05 2.72 -4.88
N LYS A 198 -12.44 3.88 -5.40
CA LYS A 198 -12.43 4.17 -6.85
C LYS A 198 -11.04 4.08 -7.46
N TYR A 199 -10.02 4.46 -6.72
CA TYR A 199 -8.62 4.44 -7.17
C TYR A 199 -7.85 3.19 -6.72
N GLU A 200 -8.58 2.19 -6.23
CA GLU A 200 -8.05 0.89 -5.82
C GLU A 200 -6.85 0.97 -4.84
N ARG A 201 -6.79 2.02 -4.00
CA ARG A 201 -5.70 2.20 -3.02
C ARG A 201 -5.64 1.08 -1.99
N THR A 202 -6.75 0.39 -1.79
CA THR A 202 -6.90 -0.74 -0.85
C THR A 202 -6.87 -2.10 -1.54
N TYR A 203 -6.48 -2.15 -2.84
CA TYR A 203 -6.32 -3.41 -3.53
C TYR A 203 -5.18 -4.21 -2.89
N GLY A 204 -5.42 -5.47 -2.58
CA GLY A 204 -4.49 -6.33 -1.84
C GLY A 204 -4.80 -6.43 -0.35
N VAL A 205 -5.49 -5.44 0.24
CA VAL A 205 -5.85 -5.47 1.66
C VAL A 205 -6.93 -6.53 1.93
N ASP A 206 -6.64 -7.46 2.83
CA ASP A 206 -7.60 -8.44 3.34
C ASP A 206 -8.37 -7.84 4.52
N PHE A 207 -9.66 -7.52 4.29
CA PHE A 207 -10.51 -6.93 5.31
C PHE A 207 -11.23 -8.00 6.12
N ALA A 208 -10.95 -8.09 7.42
CA ALA A 208 -11.72 -8.91 8.35
C ALA A 208 -13.17 -8.41 8.47
N VAL A 209 -13.36 -7.08 8.46
CA VAL A 209 -14.69 -6.45 8.52
C VAL A 209 -14.72 -5.19 7.64
N GLY A 210 -15.69 -5.12 6.72
CA GLY A 210 -16.03 -3.91 5.96
C GLY A 210 -17.41 -3.39 6.38
N THR A 211 -17.48 -2.15 6.84
CA THR A 211 -18.73 -1.52 7.30
C THR A 211 -19.11 -0.35 6.40
N PHE A 212 -20.33 -0.39 5.87
CA PHE A 212 -20.91 0.70 5.13
C PHE A 212 -21.82 1.52 6.06
N THR A 213 -21.44 2.77 6.37
CA THR A 213 -22.17 3.58 7.36
C THR A 213 -23.46 4.18 6.78
N ASN A 214 -23.39 4.78 5.61
CA ASN A 214 -24.51 5.35 4.89
C ASN A 214 -24.11 5.74 3.46
N ILE A 215 -25.11 5.98 2.62
CA ILE A 215 -24.95 6.56 1.29
C ILE A 215 -25.71 7.89 1.22
N GLY A 216 -25.08 8.91 0.68
CA GLY A 216 -25.63 10.25 0.46
C GLY A 216 -24.93 10.91 -0.70
N GLU A 217 -25.45 12.06 -1.14
CA GLU A 217 -24.76 12.95 -2.07
C GLU A 217 -23.65 13.71 -1.31
N ASP A 218 -22.45 13.74 -1.88
CA ASP A 218 -21.28 14.50 -1.39
C ASP A 218 -21.18 15.84 -2.12
#